data_842ecc4a6380185c6c5f1c32103e37b4
#
_entry.id   842ecc4a6380185c6c5f1c32103e37b4
#
_cell.length_a   1.000
_cell.length_b   1.000
_cell.length_c   1.000
_cell.angle_alpha   90.00
_cell.angle_beta   90.00
_cell.angle_gamma   90.00
#
_symmetry.space_group_name_H-M   'P 1'
#
loop_
_entity.id
_entity.type
_entity.pdbx_description
1 polymer ?
#
loop_
_entity_poly.entity_id
_entity_poly.type
_entity_poly.pdbx_seq_one_letter_code
_entity_poly.pdbx_strand_id
1 'polypeptide(L)'
;MLKWGMITLIVLGALLPGCTEPRMESTVVFAEGSDSCHFYRIPAMALDQDGNIVAVVDRRYESLADLGYRSTSIDISTRRSTDGGRTWSPQTFIARGDTSRYLGFGYGDASLTLAPSGKLLCLMACGNGRAGFRRGLKQTAICTSEDGGITWTEPRIIPFPEDLHSAFVTSGKGVVDPDGDILLLACVLDHDYPDPMPVPWPIDSHLFYSKDEGETWTLQREPVATFTDEAKLAFLPDGRLFMTGRRWVYGPRSINTATKGEDGIWHWAEAALTENFAVNPCNADVLALPDGTLLFSYIKEEKKRAGLTLAASRDNGRTWTDILTVQPGAAAYSTMVLLKNGDVGILYEDGSRSADNGYDIVFTRIPRRLIRRQLLFC
;
A
#
# COMPACT_ATOMS: atom_id res chain seq x y z
N MET A 1 -17.18 -53.28 64.99
CA MET A 1 -17.06 -51.83 64.66
C MET A 1 -15.99 -51.68 63.62
N LEU A 2 -16.36 -51.61 62.34
CA LEU A 2 -15.41 -51.37 61.22
C LEU A 2 -15.30 -49.86 61.02
N LYS A 3 -14.07 -49.31 61.08
CA LYS A 3 -13.76 -47.92 60.73
C LYS A 3 -13.48 -47.87 59.25
N TRP A 4 -14.30 -47.14 58.48
CA TRP A 4 -14.05 -46.81 57.10
C TRP A 4 -13.11 -45.60 57.05
N GLY A 5 -11.92 -45.79 56.46
CA GLY A 5 -11.01 -44.67 56.12
C GLY A 5 -11.42 -44.04 54.80
N MET A 6 -11.69 -42.74 54.84
CA MET A 6 -11.98 -41.90 53.65
C MET A 6 -10.68 -41.53 52.99
N ILE A 7 -10.40 -42.06 51.81
CA ILE A 7 -9.24 -41.64 50.97
C ILE A 7 -9.68 -40.41 50.22
N THR A 8 -9.09 -39.27 50.53
CA THR A 8 -9.24 -38.00 49.80
C THR A 8 -8.30 -38.02 48.57
N LEU A 9 -8.87 -38.16 47.39
CA LEU A 9 -8.12 -38.05 46.14
C LEU A 9 -7.89 -36.58 45.82
N ILE A 10 -6.63 -36.09 46.01
CA ILE A 10 -6.19 -34.78 45.60
C ILE A 10 -5.89 -34.87 44.10
N VAL A 11 -6.81 -34.35 43.26
CA VAL A 11 -6.55 -34.14 41.82
C VAL A 11 -5.72 -32.87 41.67
N LEU A 12 -4.43 -33.04 41.49
CA LEU A 12 -3.56 -31.93 41.04
C LEU A 12 -3.95 -31.59 39.58
N GLY A 13 -4.76 -30.58 39.43
CA GLY A 13 -5.00 -29.97 38.10
C GLY A 13 -3.72 -29.32 37.59
N ALA A 14 -3.02 -29.96 36.67
CA ALA A 14 -1.97 -29.32 35.92
C ALA A 14 -2.58 -28.14 35.14
N LEU A 15 -2.30 -26.92 35.58
CA LEU A 15 -2.54 -25.71 34.80
C LEU A 15 -1.66 -25.80 33.54
N LEU A 16 -2.22 -26.27 32.44
CA LEU A 16 -1.63 -26.11 31.13
C LEU A 16 -1.45 -24.60 30.90
N PRO A 17 -0.26 -24.12 30.48
CA PRO A 17 -0.10 -22.72 30.10
C PRO A 17 -1.13 -22.41 29.02
N GLY A 18 -2.07 -21.51 29.30
CA GLY A 18 -3.15 -21.13 28.41
C GLY A 18 -2.55 -20.66 27.09
N CYS A 19 -2.80 -21.39 26.01
CA CYS A 19 -2.60 -20.91 24.66
C CYS A 19 -3.53 -19.70 24.50
N THR A 20 -3.02 -18.52 24.73
CA THR A 20 -3.75 -17.29 24.37
C THR A 20 -4.01 -17.32 22.87
N GLU A 21 -5.26 -17.20 22.48
CA GLU A 21 -5.66 -17.09 21.07
C GLU A 21 -4.84 -15.98 20.41
N PRO A 22 -4.28 -16.22 19.20
CA PRO A 22 -3.52 -15.21 18.50
C PRO A 22 -4.44 -14.03 18.17
N ARG A 23 -4.08 -12.84 18.60
CA ARG A 23 -4.84 -11.60 18.38
C ARG A 23 -4.05 -10.64 17.53
N MET A 24 -4.75 -9.81 16.76
CA MET A 24 -4.18 -8.65 16.10
C MET A 24 -3.72 -7.64 17.15
N GLU A 25 -2.57 -6.99 16.89
CA GLU A 25 -2.01 -5.92 17.71
C GLU A 25 -1.95 -4.65 16.87
N SER A 26 -2.59 -3.58 17.31
CA SER A 26 -2.68 -2.32 16.57
C SER A 26 -2.02 -1.18 17.33
N THR A 27 -1.32 -0.29 16.61
CA THR A 27 -0.66 0.90 17.11
C THR A 27 -0.94 2.07 16.18
N VAL A 28 -1.32 3.23 16.73
CA VAL A 28 -1.42 4.47 15.97
C VAL A 28 0.00 4.95 15.64
N VAL A 29 0.30 5.07 14.35
CA VAL A 29 1.61 5.53 13.87
C VAL A 29 1.62 7.04 13.69
N PHE A 30 0.58 7.59 13.03
CA PHE A 30 0.38 9.02 12.91
C PHE A 30 -1.06 9.34 13.33
N ALA A 31 -1.22 10.12 14.39
CA ALA A 31 -2.53 10.50 14.88
C ALA A 31 -3.00 11.78 14.18
N GLU A 32 -4.24 11.82 13.72
CA GLU A 32 -4.87 13.02 13.16
C GLU A 32 -4.71 14.19 14.13
N GLY A 33 -4.37 15.37 13.60
CA GLY A 33 -4.17 16.58 14.42
C GLY A 33 -2.87 16.62 15.23
N SER A 34 -2.03 15.58 15.15
CA SER A 34 -0.73 15.55 15.86
C SER A 34 0.39 16.23 15.07
N ASP A 35 1.51 16.53 15.74
CA ASP A 35 2.74 17.07 15.13
C ASP A 35 2.52 18.33 14.28
N SER A 36 1.56 19.18 14.64
CA SER A 36 1.15 20.39 13.92
C SER A 36 0.68 20.11 12.48
N CYS A 37 0.04 18.95 12.26
CA CYS A 37 -0.57 18.57 11.00
C CYS A 37 -2.02 18.17 11.21
N HIS A 38 -2.92 18.67 10.38
CA HIS A 38 -4.33 18.33 10.50
C HIS A 38 -4.63 16.93 9.99
N PHE A 39 -4.11 16.54 8.80
CA PHE A 39 -4.51 15.31 8.16
C PHE A 39 -3.30 14.49 7.70
N TYR A 40 -3.37 13.19 7.95
CA TYR A 40 -2.45 12.20 7.39
C TYR A 40 -3.21 11.31 6.40
N ARG A 41 -2.60 11.05 5.23
CA ARG A 41 -3.19 10.26 4.18
C ARG A 41 -2.15 9.36 3.50
N ILE A 42 -2.64 8.45 2.64
CA ILE A 42 -1.88 7.69 1.64
C ILE A 42 -0.70 6.94 2.28
N PRO A 43 -0.96 5.89 3.06
CA PRO A 43 0.10 5.13 3.70
C PRO A 43 0.92 4.32 2.69
N ALA A 44 2.23 4.38 2.81
CA ALA A 44 3.20 3.51 2.17
C ALA A 44 4.08 2.84 3.21
N MET A 45 4.56 1.64 2.94
CA MET A 45 5.35 0.88 3.90
C MET A 45 6.30 -0.10 3.20
N ALA A 46 7.54 -0.18 3.70
CA ALA A 46 8.49 -1.22 3.34
C ALA A 46 9.24 -1.70 4.57
N LEU A 47 9.93 -2.83 4.43
CA LEU A 47 10.97 -3.24 5.38
C LEU A 47 12.32 -2.74 4.87
N ASP A 48 13.20 -2.32 5.79
CA ASP A 48 14.62 -2.14 5.48
C ASP A 48 15.33 -3.50 5.42
N GLN A 49 16.61 -3.53 5.07
CA GLN A 49 17.41 -4.76 4.98
C GLN A 49 17.47 -5.55 6.29
N ASP A 50 17.35 -4.88 7.45
CA ASP A 50 17.32 -5.51 8.77
C ASP A 50 15.93 -6.01 9.15
N GLY A 51 14.89 -5.67 8.37
CA GLY A 51 13.49 -6.00 8.60
C GLY A 51 12.79 -5.06 9.57
N ASN A 52 13.37 -3.88 9.82
CA ASN A 52 12.66 -2.81 10.48
C ASN A 52 11.60 -2.23 9.56
N ILE A 53 10.52 -1.75 10.14
CA ILE A 53 9.40 -1.21 9.37
C ILE A 53 9.63 0.29 9.15
N VAL A 54 9.51 0.72 7.90
CA VAL A 54 9.50 2.13 7.52
C VAL A 54 8.09 2.47 7.01
N ALA A 55 7.39 3.33 7.73
CA ALA A 55 6.05 3.83 7.39
C ALA A 55 6.14 5.27 6.85
N VAL A 56 5.45 5.52 5.75
CA VAL A 56 5.47 6.81 5.05
C VAL A 56 4.04 7.27 4.80
N VAL A 57 3.80 8.59 4.87
CA VAL A 57 2.48 9.20 4.70
C VAL A 57 2.58 10.56 4.04
N ASP A 58 1.52 10.97 3.36
CA ASP A 58 1.24 12.36 3.06
C ASP A 58 0.88 13.11 4.36
N ARG A 59 1.51 14.24 4.56
CA ARG A 59 1.20 15.18 5.62
C ARG A 59 0.49 16.40 5.02
N ARG A 60 -0.81 16.51 5.25
CA ARG A 60 -1.70 17.50 4.64
C ARG A 60 -2.14 18.54 5.67
N TYR A 61 -1.95 19.81 5.37
CA TYR A 61 -2.13 20.88 6.36
C TYR A 61 -3.54 21.47 6.36
N GLU A 62 -4.12 21.69 5.19
CA GLU A 62 -5.34 22.51 5.05
C GLU A 62 -6.59 21.68 4.78
N SER A 63 -6.45 20.57 4.10
CA SER A 63 -7.56 19.71 3.71
C SER A 63 -7.12 18.30 3.38
N LEU A 64 -8.07 17.40 3.23
CA LEU A 64 -7.86 16.03 2.73
C LEU A 64 -7.59 15.96 1.22
N ALA A 65 -7.65 17.10 0.51
CA ALA A 65 -7.51 17.14 -0.93
C ALA A 65 -6.13 16.68 -1.39
N ASP A 66 -6.10 15.98 -2.53
CA ASP A 66 -4.88 15.53 -3.17
C ASP A 66 -4.10 16.69 -3.77
N LEU A 67 -2.86 16.43 -4.17
CA LEU A 67 -2.00 17.38 -4.86
C LEU A 67 -2.72 18.02 -6.05
N GLY A 68 -2.68 19.36 -6.14
CA GLY A 68 -3.34 20.12 -7.20
C GLY A 68 -4.84 20.40 -7.02
N TYR A 69 -5.46 19.88 -5.94
CA TYR A 69 -6.87 20.11 -5.63
C TYR A 69 -7.04 20.98 -4.38
N ARG A 70 -6.69 22.28 -4.46
CA ARG A 70 -6.77 23.23 -3.35
C ARG A 70 -5.81 22.96 -2.18
N SER A 71 -4.85 22.07 -2.35
CA SER A 71 -3.78 21.94 -1.37
C SER A 71 -2.65 22.90 -1.75
N THR A 72 -2.15 23.64 -0.81
CA THR A 72 -1.06 24.57 -1.01
C THR A 72 0.28 23.89 -0.88
N SER A 73 0.35 22.86 -0.02
CA SER A 73 1.56 22.07 0.22
C SER A 73 1.17 20.73 0.84
N ILE A 74 1.85 19.71 0.42
CA ILE A 74 1.83 18.38 1.03
C ILE A 74 3.28 17.98 1.25
N ASP A 75 3.61 17.53 2.46
CA ASP A 75 4.91 16.96 2.79
C ASP A 75 4.82 15.42 2.80
N ILE A 76 5.95 14.75 2.62
CA ILE A 76 6.07 13.33 2.87
C ILE A 76 6.83 13.11 4.17
N SER A 77 6.19 12.44 5.12
CA SER A 77 6.72 12.16 6.44
C SER A 77 6.91 10.67 6.67
N THR A 78 7.83 10.32 7.55
CA THR A 78 8.16 8.94 7.89
C THR A 78 8.33 8.71 9.38
N ARG A 79 8.05 7.49 9.82
CA ARG A 79 8.39 6.92 11.13
C ARG A 79 8.92 5.50 10.93
N ARG A 80 9.78 5.05 11.85
CA ARG A 80 10.39 3.72 11.83
C ARG A 80 10.03 2.93 13.07
N SER A 81 9.93 1.60 12.93
CA SER A 81 9.80 0.66 14.03
C SER A 81 10.85 -0.45 13.92
N THR A 82 11.58 -0.69 15.02
CA THR A 82 12.60 -1.75 15.14
C THR A 82 12.12 -2.94 15.96
N ASP A 83 10.87 -2.92 16.42
CA ASP A 83 10.28 -3.93 17.32
C ASP A 83 9.02 -4.59 16.74
N GLY A 84 8.89 -4.56 15.41
CA GLY A 84 7.77 -5.19 14.70
C GLY A 84 6.47 -4.40 14.81
N GLY A 85 6.54 -3.07 14.90
CA GLY A 85 5.41 -2.16 14.88
C GLY A 85 4.79 -1.86 16.24
N ARG A 86 5.44 -2.23 17.35
CA ARG A 86 4.96 -1.94 18.71
C ARG A 86 5.22 -0.51 19.11
N THR A 87 6.43 -0.01 18.80
CA THR A 87 6.82 1.38 19.03
C THR A 87 7.38 2.00 17.76
N TRP A 88 7.30 3.32 17.68
CA TRP A 88 7.66 4.10 16.49
C TRP A 88 8.57 5.27 16.87
N SER A 89 9.51 5.58 15.98
CA SER A 89 10.41 6.73 16.15
C SER A 89 9.63 8.05 16.12
N PRO A 90 10.23 9.15 16.57
CA PRO A 90 9.74 10.47 16.22
C PRO A 90 9.55 10.63 14.71
N GLN A 91 8.62 11.48 14.30
CA GLN A 91 8.37 11.79 12.90
C GLN A 91 9.56 12.54 12.30
N THR A 92 9.95 12.15 11.09
CA THR A 92 10.91 12.89 10.25
C THR A 92 10.31 13.11 8.85
N PHE A 93 11.02 13.86 8.01
CA PHE A 93 10.55 14.22 6.68
C PHE A 93 11.42 13.54 5.62
N ILE A 94 10.77 13.04 4.57
CA ILE A 94 11.42 12.60 3.33
C ILE A 94 11.51 13.77 2.35
N ALA A 95 10.39 14.48 2.17
CA ALA A 95 10.32 15.66 1.30
C ALA A 95 9.39 16.70 1.91
N ARG A 96 9.74 17.97 1.79
CA ARG A 96 8.92 19.09 2.24
C ARG A 96 8.41 19.90 1.07
N GLY A 97 7.13 20.17 1.05
CA GLY A 97 6.53 21.11 0.12
C GLY A 97 6.99 22.55 0.36
N ASP A 98 6.94 23.35 -0.67
CA ASP A 98 7.30 24.76 -0.63
C ASP A 98 6.06 25.64 -0.66
N THR A 99 5.68 26.18 0.50
CA THR A 99 4.55 27.10 0.66
C THR A 99 4.88 28.55 0.28
N SER A 100 6.15 28.87 0.06
CA SER A 100 6.60 30.24 -0.34
C SER A 100 6.24 30.57 -1.79
N ARG A 101 5.99 29.59 -2.63
CA ARG A 101 5.57 29.76 -4.01
C ARG A 101 4.07 30.02 -4.10
N TYR A 102 3.65 30.86 -5.04
CA TYR A 102 2.24 31.02 -5.37
C TYR A 102 1.61 29.66 -5.76
N LEU A 103 0.60 29.20 -5.03
CA LEU A 103 -0.02 27.88 -5.10
C LEU A 103 0.84 26.72 -4.54
N GLY A 104 1.94 27.02 -3.88
CA GLY A 104 2.81 26.04 -3.26
C GLY A 104 3.46 25.06 -4.26
N PHE A 105 4.26 24.17 -3.73
CA PHE A 105 4.76 22.96 -4.38
C PHE A 105 4.71 21.83 -3.36
N GLY A 106 4.21 20.68 -3.72
CA GLY A 106 4.02 19.58 -2.79
C GLY A 106 4.37 18.23 -3.37
N TYR A 107 4.38 17.25 -2.48
CA TYR A 107 4.61 15.84 -2.77
C TYR A 107 3.43 15.03 -2.25
N GLY A 108 3.09 13.94 -2.93
CA GLY A 108 1.97 13.08 -2.50
C GLY A 108 2.07 11.69 -3.10
N ASP A 109 1.20 10.80 -2.64
CA ASP A 109 1.07 9.45 -3.18
C ASP A 109 2.38 8.65 -3.16
N ALA A 110 3.07 8.63 -2.01
CA ALA A 110 4.36 7.98 -1.87
C ALA A 110 4.29 6.47 -2.13
N SER A 111 5.30 5.94 -2.82
CA SER A 111 5.56 4.51 -3.01
C SER A 111 6.96 4.17 -2.51
N LEU A 112 7.06 3.16 -1.65
CA LEU A 112 8.31 2.79 -0.98
C LEU A 112 8.78 1.40 -1.44
N THR A 113 10.06 1.29 -1.82
CA THR A 113 10.65 0.02 -2.30
C THR A 113 12.05 -0.16 -1.73
N LEU A 114 12.37 -1.36 -1.28
CA LEU A 114 13.73 -1.77 -0.91
C LEU A 114 14.45 -2.32 -2.14
N ALA A 115 15.53 -1.67 -2.57
CA ALA A 115 16.38 -2.13 -3.65
C ALA A 115 17.29 -3.30 -3.22
N PRO A 116 17.85 -4.09 -4.17
CA PRO A 116 18.75 -5.19 -3.88
C PRO A 116 19.99 -4.80 -3.05
N SER A 117 20.51 -3.60 -3.24
CA SER A 117 21.63 -3.06 -2.45
C SER A 117 21.30 -2.79 -0.97
N GLY A 118 20.01 -2.81 -0.59
CA GLY A 118 19.53 -2.38 0.71
C GLY A 118 19.13 -0.90 0.78
N LYS A 119 19.26 -0.17 -0.34
CA LYS A 119 18.82 1.22 -0.48
C LYS A 119 17.28 1.27 -0.53
N LEU A 120 16.67 2.13 0.29
CA LEU A 120 15.25 2.42 0.19
C LEU A 120 15.02 3.54 -0.83
N LEU A 121 14.03 3.33 -1.70
CA LEU A 121 13.57 4.31 -2.68
C LEU A 121 12.15 4.76 -2.31
N CYS A 122 11.95 6.06 -2.20
CA CYS A 122 10.63 6.67 -2.04
C CYS A 122 10.31 7.50 -3.27
N LEU A 123 9.40 7.00 -4.10
CA LEU A 123 8.87 7.75 -5.24
C LEU A 123 7.57 8.43 -4.82
N MET A 124 7.33 9.62 -5.34
CA MET A 124 6.14 10.40 -4.98
C MET A 124 5.72 11.32 -6.13
N ALA A 125 4.43 11.46 -6.37
CA ALA A 125 3.91 12.50 -7.24
C ALA A 125 4.37 13.87 -6.72
N CYS A 126 4.68 14.82 -7.60
CA CYS A 126 5.09 16.15 -7.18
C CYS A 126 4.65 17.23 -8.17
N GLY A 127 4.32 18.41 -7.66
CA GLY A 127 3.90 19.51 -8.49
C GLY A 127 3.38 20.71 -7.69
N ASN A 128 3.01 21.76 -8.40
CA ASN A 128 2.39 22.93 -7.78
C ASN A 128 0.90 22.71 -7.52
N GLY A 129 0.27 23.56 -6.73
CA GLY A 129 -1.14 23.46 -6.32
C GLY A 129 -2.18 23.51 -7.46
N ARG A 130 -1.76 23.66 -8.71
CA ARG A 130 -2.60 23.50 -9.92
C ARG A 130 -2.30 22.26 -10.73
N ALA A 131 -1.14 21.65 -10.54
CA ALA A 131 -0.71 20.45 -11.25
C ALA A 131 -1.26 19.18 -10.58
N GLY A 132 -2.58 19.05 -10.53
CA GLY A 132 -3.20 17.77 -10.20
C GLY A 132 -3.21 16.82 -11.39
N PHE A 133 -3.47 15.55 -11.15
CA PHE A 133 -3.47 14.53 -12.19
C PHE A 133 -4.31 14.89 -13.42
N ARG A 134 -5.52 15.43 -13.24
CA ARG A 134 -6.36 15.91 -14.35
C ARG A 134 -5.88 17.19 -15.02
N ARG A 135 -4.83 17.80 -14.56
CA ARG A 135 -4.35 19.12 -14.98
C ARG A 135 -2.90 19.12 -15.45
N GLY A 136 -2.45 18.00 -15.99
CA GLY A 136 -1.13 17.88 -16.58
C GLY A 136 0.00 17.57 -15.61
N LEU A 137 -0.26 16.86 -14.51
CA LEU A 137 0.78 16.32 -13.64
C LEU A 137 1.58 15.25 -14.41
N LYS A 138 2.86 15.53 -14.69
CA LYS A 138 3.77 14.66 -15.46
C LYS A 138 5.13 14.48 -14.79
N GLN A 139 5.17 14.49 -13.46
CA GLN A 139 6.44 14.35 -12.74
C GLN A 139 6.24 13.46 -11.52
N THR A 140 7.28 12.70 -11.24
CA THR A 140 7.47 12.05 -9.95
C THR A 140 8.80 12.52 -9.37
N ALA A 141 8.91 12.58 -8.05
CA ALA A 141 10.18 12.80 -7.37
C ALA A 141 10.65 11.50 -6.74
N ILE A 142 11.95 11.35 -6.59
CA ILE A 142 12.56 10.24 -5.86
C ILE A 142 13.49 10.80 -4.78
N CYS A 143 13.36 10.24 -3.56
CA CYS A 143 14.34 10.34 -2.48
C CYS A 143 14.84 8.94 -2.17
N THR A 144 16.12 8.82 -1.78
CA THR A 144 16.72 7.55 -1.41
C THR A 144 17.31 7.60 -0.01
N SER A 145 17.38 6.45 0.65
CA SER A 145 18.01 6.29 1.96
C SER A 145 18.90 5.04 1.97
N GLU A 146 20.12 5.19 2.44
CA GLU A 146 21.11 4.10 2.59
C GLU A 146 21.22 3.60 4.04
N ASP A 147 20.51 4.22 4.98
CA ASP A 147 20.58 3.97 6.41
C ASP A 147 19.24 3.42 6.99
N GLY A 148 18.46 2.76 6.15
CA GLY A 148 17.18 2.15 6.53
C GLY A 148 16.08 3.18 6.82
N GLY A 149 16.08 4.34 6.15
CA GLY A 149 15.06 5.37 6.28
C GLY A 149 15.27 6.34 7.44
N ILE A 150 16.49 6.45 7.98
CA ILE A 150 16.85 7.45 9.01
C ILE A 150 17.07 8.81 8.35
N THR A 151 17.89 8.84 7.28
CA THR A 151 18.13 10.04 6.47
C THR A 151 17.77 9.79 5.01
N TRP A 152 17.43 10.85 4.30
CA TRP A 152 16.97 10.80 2.91
C TRP A 152 17.70 11.87 2.09
N THR A 153 17.94 11.55 0.81
CA THR A 153 18.46 12.54 -0.14
C THR A 153 17.44 13.64 -0.43
N GLU A 154 17.90 14.78 -0.94
CA GLU A 154 17.00 15.77 -1.53
C GLU A 154 16.21 15.18 -2.70
N PRO A 155 14.97 15.63 -2.92
CA PRO A 155 14.13 15.12 -3.99
C PRO A 155 14.71 15.39 -5.38
N ARG A 156 14.90 14.35 -6.18
CA ARG A 156 15.27 14.42 -7.59
C ARG A 156 14.04 14.19 -8.45
N ILE A 157 13.76 15.10 -9.37
CA ILE A 157 12.59 15.02 -10.27
C ILE A 157 12.88 14.05 -11.42
N ILE A 158 11.90 13.18 -11.70
CA ILE A 158 11.87 12.27 -12.84
C ILE A 158 10.67 12.67 -13.69
N PRO A 159 10.88 13.22 -14.90
CA PRO A 159 9.78 13.57 -15.79
C PRO A 159 9.20 12.32 -16.46
N PHE A 160 7.89 12.31 -16.69
CA PHE A 160 7.25 11.38 -17.61
C PHE A 160 7.33 11.90 -19.05
N PRO A 161 7.08 11.06 -20.06
CA PRO A 161 7.09 11.46 -21.45
C PRO A 161 6.17 12.66 -21.76
N GLU A 162 6.68 13.61 -22.57
CA GLU A 162 6.00 14.89 -22.86
C GLU A 162 4.70 14.74 -23.64
N ASP A 163 4.56 13.66 -24.41
CA ASP A 163 3.37 13.36 -25.23
C ASP A 163 2.18 12.84 -24.41
N LEU A 164 2.36 12.54 -23.13
CA LEU A 164 1.26 12.22 -22.21
C LEU A 164 0.63 13.51 -21.68
N HIS A 165 -0.68 13.46 -21.38
CA HIS A 165 -1.34 14.54 -20.68
C HIS A 165 -0.92 14.56 -19.20
N SER A 166 -1.06 13.43 -18.52
CA SER A 166 -0.68 13.29 -17.09
C SER A 166 -0.18 11.89 -16.79
N ALA A 167 0.74 11.80 -15.84
CA ALA A 167 1.18 10.53 -15.27
C ALA A 167 1.73 10.73 -13.85
N PHE A 168 1.52 9.73 -12.99
CA PHE A 168 2.14 9.64 -11.67
C PHE A 168 2.27 8.18 -11.22
N VAL A 169 3.25 7.91 -10.35
CA VAL A 169 3.46 6.58 -9.77
C VAL A 169 2.39 6.31 -8.73
N THR A 170 1.82 5.10 -8.72
CA THR A 170 0.80 4.69 -7.75
C THR A 170 1.39 4.55 -6.35
N SER A 171 0.66 5.00 -5.35
CA SER A 171 1.09 4.96 -3.94
C SER A 171 1.22 3.54 -3.38
N GLY A 172 1.98 3.38 -2.31
CA GLY A 172 2.12 2.16 -1.52
C GLY A 172 3.49 1.52 -1.65
N LYS A 173 3.69 0.60 -2.60
CA LYS A 173 4.97 -0.10 -2.77
C LYS A 173 5.21 -0.55 -4.21
N GLY A 174 6.50 -0.68 -4.57
CA GLY A 174 6.96 -1.44 -5.73
C GLY A 174 7.38 -2.86 -5.35
N VAL A 175 7.79 -3.63 -6.35
CA VAL A 175 8.38 -4.95 -6.19
C VAL A 175 9.72 -4.99 -6.91
N VAL A 176 10.58 -5.92 -6.50
CA VAL A 176 11.88 -6.17 -7.14
C VAL A 176 11.83 -7.53 -7.80
N ASP A 177 12.21 -7.59 -9.06
CA ASP A 177 12.22 -8.84 -9.80
C ASP A 177 13.50 -9.66 -9.54
N PRO A 178 13.58 -10.93 -10.00
CA PRO A 178 14.75 -11.77 -9.78
C PRO A 178 16.07 -11.24 -10.38
N ASP A 179 16.00 -10.36 -11.38
CA ASP A 179 17.18 -9.72 -11.99
C ASP A 179 17.62 -8.46 -11.24
N GLY A 180 16.83 -8.02 -10.25
CA GLY A 180 17.08 -6.82 -9.45
C GLY A 180 16.38 -5.56 -9.99
N ASP A 181 15.59 -5.67 -11.06
CA ASP A 181 14.84 -4.55 -11.62
C ASP A 181 13.73 -4.13 -10.63
N ILE A 182 13.58 -2.83 -10.43
CA ILE A 182 12.54 -2.26 -9.57
C ILE A 182 11.32 -1.96 -10.43
N LEU A 183 10.17 -2.52 -10.05
CA LEU A 183 8.92 -2.43 -10.81
C LEU A 183 7.85 -1.73 -9.99
N LEU A 184 7.21 -0.71 -10.56
CA LEU A 184 6.07 0.01 -10.03
C LEU A 184 5.00 0.14 -11.13
N LEU A 185 3.82 0.60 -10.73
CA LEU A 185 2.79 0.97 -11.69
C LEU A 185 2.58 2.49 -11.66
N ALA A 186 2.28 3.04 -12.82
CA ALA A 186 1.93 4.44 -12.99
C ALA A 186 0.52 4.55 -13.57
N CYS A 187 -0.26 5.50 -13.06
CA CYS A 187 -1.51 5.96 -13.66
C CYS A 187 -1.18 6.92 -14.80
N VAL A 188 -1.79 6.73 -15.94
CA VAL A 188 -1.54 7.53 -17.13
C VAL A 188 -2.86 8.05 -17.73
N LEU A 189 -2.87 9.33 -18.10
CA LEU A 189 -3.83 9.92 -19.02
C LEU A 189 -3.06 10.32 -20.28
N ASP A 190 -3.45 9.76 -21.42
CA ASP A 190 -2.78 9.99 -22.70
C ASP A 190 -3.14 11.35 -23.32
N HIS A 191 -4.34 11.86 -23.06
CA HIS A 191 -4.79 13.17 -23.52
C HIS A 191 -5.69 13.87 -22.51
N ASP A 192 -6.03 15.14 -22.76
CA ASP A 192 -6.96 15.91 -21.96
C ASP A 192 -8.40 15.44 -22.19
N TYR A 193 -9.15 15.28 -21.12
CA TYR A 193 -10.54 14.87 -21.15
C TYR A 193 -11.46 15.99 -20.64
N PRO A 194 -12.72 16.09 -21.13
CA PRO A 194 -13.66 17.09 -20.68
C PRO A 194 -13.98 16.93 -19.18
N ASP A 195 -14.34 18.01 -18.50
CA ASP A 195 -14.85 18.00 -17.15
C ASP A 195 -16.39 18.10 -17.16
N PRO A 196 -17.16 17.15 -16.59
CA PRO A 196 -16.66 15.96 -15.87
C PRO A 196 -16.07 14.91 -16.79
N MET A 197 -15.06 14.17 -16.30
CA MET A 197 -14.50 13.05 -17.04
C MET A 197 -15.56 11.97 -17.30
N PRO A 198 -15.48 11.26 -18.44
CA PRO A 198 -16.38 10.14 -18.71
C PRO A 198 -16.22 9.02 -17.67
N VAL A 199 -17.29 8.28 -17.43
CA VAL A 199 -17.28 7.12 -16.51
C VAL A 199 -17.43 5.85 -17.37
N PRO A 200 -16.56 4.83 -17.19
CA PRO A 200 -15.38 4.75 -16.31
C PRO A 200 -14.30 5.75 -16.72
N TRP A 201 -13.53 6.23 -15.73
CA TRP A 201 -12.44 7.17 -16.00
C TRP A 201 -11.41 6.54 -16.93
N PRO A 202 -10.99 7.26 -17.98
CA PRO A 202 -10.04 6.76 -18.98
C PRO A 202 -8.59 6.85 -18.49
N ILE A 203 -8.35 6.30 -17.33
CA ILE A 203 -7.02 6.17 -16.73
C ILE A 203 -6.53 4.77 -17.05
N ASP A 204 -5.31 4.68 -17.54
CA ASP A 204 -4.64 3.43 -17.82
C ASP A 204 -3.49 3.20 -16.84
N SER A 205 -3.29 1.94 -16.46
CA SER A 205 -2.16 1.53 -15.62
C SER A 205 -1.03 1.04 -16.51
N HIS A 206 0.18 1.58 -16.29
CA HIS A 206 1.39 1.26 -17.05
C HIS A 206 2.51 0.78 -16.12
N LEU A 207 3.38 -0.11 -16.62
CA LEU A 207 4.59 -0.50 -15.90
C LEU A 207 5.63 0.63 -15.98
N PHE A 208 6.15 1.02 -14.81
CA PHE A 208 7.22 1.98 -14.63
C PHE A 208 8.36 1.32 -13.87
N TYR A 209 9.54 1.23 -14.48
CA TYR A 209 10.61 0.39 -13.94
C TYR A 209 11.98 1.02 -14.05
N SER A 210 12.89 0.56 -13.18
CA SER A 210 14.31 0.93 -13.16
C SER A 210 15.17 -0.34 -13.14
N LYS A 211 16.26 -0.34 -13.96
CA LYS A 211 17.26 -1.42 -14.01
C LYS A 211 18.55 -1.07 -13.29
N ASP A 212 18.63 0.10 -12.67
CA ASP A 212 19.83 0.67 -12.05
C ASP A 212 19.51 1.27 -10.68
N GLU A 213 18.64 0.60 -9.92
CA GLU A 213 18.24 0.95 -8.55
C GLU A 213 17.77 2.42 -8.42
N GLY A 214 16.98 2.88 -9.39
CA GLY A 214 16.31 4.17 -9.33
C GLY A 214 17.09 5.34 -9.95
N GLU A 215 18.25 5.11 -10.57
CA GLU A 215 18.96 6.18 -11.27
C GLU A 215 18.24 6.62 -12.53
N THR A 216 17.82 5.65 -13.36
CA THR A 216 16.99 5.91 -14.54
C THR A 216 15.68 5.11 -14.50
N TRP A 217 14.67 5.63 -15.16
CA TRP A 217 13.32 5.06 -15.18
C TRP A 217 12.74 5.01 -16.58
N THR A 218 12.00 3.94 -16.84
CA THR A 218 11.34 3.72 -18.12
C THR A 218 9.85 3.45 -17.91
N LEU A 219 8.99 4.14 -18.65
CA LEU A 219 7.56 3.85 -18.74
C LEU A 219 7.33 2.90 -19.93
N GLN A 220 6.84 1.71 -19.67
CA GLN A 220 6.37 0.80 -20.72
C GLN A 220 5.13 1.40 -21.39
N ARG A 221 5.15 1.59 -22.70
CA ARG A 221 4.08 2.29 -23.44
C ARG A 221 2.80 1.49 -23.56
N GLU A 222 2.90 0.19 -23.67
CA GLU A 222 1.76 -0.72 -23.62
C GLU A 222 1.10 -0.66 -22.24
N PRO A 223 -0.22 -0.37 -22.13
CA PRO A 223 -0.89 -0.38 -20.84
C PRO A 223 -0.98 -1.80 -20.27
N VAL A 224 -0.78 -1.92 -18.99
CA VAL A 224 -1.00 -3.15 -18.23
C VAL A 224 -2.50 -3.46 -18.15
N ALA A 225 -3.30 -2.44 -17.95
CA ALA A 225 -4.76 -2.51 -17.98
C ALA A 225 -5.35 -1.12 -18.26
N THR A 226 -6.38 -1.09 -19.08
CA THR A 226 -7.15 0.13 -19.39
C THR A 226 -8.23 0.38 -18.34
N PHE A 227 -8.70 1.62 -18.21
CA PHE A 227 -9.72 2.04 -17.24
C PHE A 227 -9.36 1.62 -15.80
N THR A 228 -8.07 1.65 -15.49
CA THR A 228 -7.47 1.15 -14.27
C THR A 228 -6.57 2.21 -13.66
N ASP A 229 -6.94 2.65 -12.48
CA ASP A 229 -6.23 3.64 -11.67
C ASP A 229 -5.18 2.94 -10.77
N GLU A 230 -5.06 3.33 -9.52
CA GLU A 230 -4.09 2.80 -8.56
C GLU A 230 -4.05 1.27 -8.55
N ALA A 231 -2.90 0.73 -8.90
CA ALA A 231 -2.70 -0.70 -9.03
C ALA A 231 -1.48 -1.18 -8.24
N LYS A 232 -1.43 -2.46 -7.94
CA LYS A 232 -0.38 -3.10 -7.14
C LYS A 232 0.13 -4.34 -7.83
N LEU A 233 1.40 -4.63 -7.56
CA LEU A 233 2.13 -5.78 -8.08
C LEU A 233 2.43 -6.81 -6.99
N ALA A 234 2.46 -8.08 -7.39
CA ALA A 234 3.00 -9.18 -6.59
C ALA A 234 3.58 -10.26 -7.51
N PHE A 235 4.57 -11.02 -7.05
CA PHE A 235 5.07 -12.19 -7.77
C PHE A 235 4.26 -13.43 -7.42
N LEU A 236 3.89 -14.19 -8.45
CA LEU A 236 3.29 -15.51 -8.30
C LEU A 236 4.39 -16.57 -8.10
N PRO A 237 4.05 -17.76 -7.54
CA PRO A 237 5.03 -18.81 -7.30
C PRO A 237 5.72 -19.35 -8.56
N ASP A 238 5.08 -19.19 -9.71
CA ASP A 238 5.60 -19.58 -11.02
C ASP A 238 6.50 -18.53 -11.67
N GLY A 239 6.82 -17.44 -10.95
CA GLY A 239 7.67 -16.35 -11.41
C GLY A 239 6.96 -15.29 -12.25
N ARG A 240 5.67 -15.46 -12.57
CA ARG A 240 4.89 -14.42 -13.25
C ARG A 240 4.64 -13.25 -12.33
N LEU A 241 4.56 -12.08 -12.93
CA LEU A 241 4.10 -10.86 -12.26
C LEU A 241 2.58 -10.81 -12.30
N PHE A 242 1.96 -10.55 -11.16
CA PHE A 242 0.52 -10.34 -11.02
C PHE A 242 0.22 -8.87 -10.73
N MET A 243 -0.80 -8.32 -11.34
CA MET A 243 -1.31 -6.99 -11.09
C MET A 243 -2.77 -7.04 -10.64
N THR A 244 -3.15 -6.19 -9.68
CA THR A 244 -4.54 -5.86 -9.39
C THR A 244 -4.72 -4.35 -9.32
N GLY A 245 -5.73 -3.81 -9.99
CA GLY A 245 -5.93 -2.38 -10.18
C GLY A 245 -7.34 -1.90 -9.80
N ARG A 246 -7.40 -0.67 -9.30
CA ARG A 246 -8.60 0.05 -8.91
C ARG A 246 -9.40 0.46 -10.15
N ARG A 247 -10.72 0.29 -10.07
CA ARG A 247 -11.66 0.90 -11.01
C ARG A 247 -12.51 1.95 -10.27
N TRP A 248 -13.00 2.95 -11.01
CA TRP A 248 -13.76 4.05 -10.41
C TRP A 248 -15.25 3.76 -10.20
N VAL A 249 -15.62 2.49 -10.18
CA VAL A 249 -16.97 2.02 -9.90
C VAL A 249 -16.91 0.89 -8.87
N TYR A 250 -17.92 0.78 -8.04
CA TYR A 250 -18.08 -0.41 -7.20
C TYR A 250 -18.23 -1.65 -8.09
N GLY A 251 -17.46 -2.67 -7.82
CA GLY A 251 -17.48 -3.88 -8.61
C GLY A 251 -16.14 -4.62 -8.65
N PRO A 252 -15.92 -5.45 -9.67
CA PRO A 252 -14.70 -6.22 -9.80
C PRO A 252 -13.48 -5.30 -10.05
N ARG A 253 -12.31 -5.79 -9.65
CA ARG A 253 -11.03 -5.13 -9.93
C ARG A 253 -10.45 -5.62 -11.25
N SER A 254 -9.65 -4.76 -11.88
CA SER A 254 -8.79 -5.21 -12.97
C SER A 254 -7.71 -6.13 -12.44
N ILE A 255 -7.43 -7.23 -13.15
CA ILE A 255 -6.31 -8.13 -12.90
C ILE A 255 -5.58 -8.41 -14.21
N ASN A 256 -4.27 -8.62 -14.12
CA ASN A 256 -3.45 -9.05 -15.24
C ASN A 256 -2.24 -9.84 -14.74
N THR A 257 -1.61 -10.61 -15.63
CA THR A 257 -0.34 -11.30 -15.37
C THR A 257 0.63 -11.06 -16.50
N ALA A 258 1.93 -11.01 -16.16
CA ALA A 258 2.99 -10.90 -17.14
C ALA A 258 4.05 -11.98 -16.96
N THR A 259 4.72 -12.30 -18.06
CA THR A 259 5.91 -13.16 -18.09
C THR A 259 7.07 -12.34 -18.61
N LYS A 260 8.25 -12.46 -18.00
CA LYS A 260 9.47 -11.82 -18.50
C LYS A 260 9.99 -12.61 -19.68
N GLY A 261 10.14 -11.95 -20.83
CA GLY A 261 10.68 -12.53 -22.06
C GLY A 261 12.22 -12.65 -22.02
N GLU A 262 12.79 -13.35 -22.98
CA GLU A 262 14.25 -13.44 -23.19
C GLU A 262 14.87 -12.06 -23.54
N ASP A 263 14.06 -11.12 -24.01
CA ASP A 263 14.40 -9.72 -24.24
C ASP A 263 14.50 -8.88 -22.96
N GLY A 264 14.19 -9.49 -21.80
CA GLY A 264 14.16 -8.83 -20.50
C GLY A 264 13.00 -7.85 -20.31
N ILE A 265 11.93 -7.97 -21.12
CA ILE A 265 10.71 -7.15 -21.07
C ILE A 265 9.59 -7.98 -20.44
N TRP A 266 8.74 -7.33 -19.65
CA TRP A 266 7.53 -7.94 -19.10
C TRP A 266 6.39 -7.88 -20.13
N HIS A 267 5.97 -9.03 -20.63
CA HIS A 267 4.88 -9.19 -21.59
C HIS A 267 3.59 -9.51 -20.85
N TRP A 268 2.64 -8.60 -20.91
CA TRP A 268 1.36 -8.70 -20.24
C TRP A 268 0.35 -9.52 -21.08
N ALA A 269 -0.45 -10.33 -20.39
CA ALA A 269 -1.60 -10.98 -20.99
C ALA A 269 -2.73 -9.95 -21.26
N GLU A 270 -3.86 -10.39 -21.80
CA GLU A 270 -5.06 -9.57 -21.83
C GLU A 270 -5.59 -9.35 -20.40
N ALA A 271 -5.88 -8.09 -20.07
CA ALA A 271 -6.39 -7.74 -18.76
C ALA A 271 -7.81 -8.32 -18.56
N ALA A 272 -8.07 -8.84 -17.38
CA ALA A 272 -9.34 -9.43 -16.98
C ALA A 272 -9.90 -8.72 -15.74
N LEU A 273 -11.11 -9.11 -15.33
CA LEU A 273 -11.74 -8.68 -14.09
C LEU A 273 -11.80 -9.84 -13.10
N THR A 274 -11.71 -9.52 -11.81
CA THR A 274 -11.93 -10.54 -10.75
C THR A 274 -13.32 -11.16 -10.86
N GLU A 275 -13.42 -12.46 -10.60
CA GLU A 275 -14.68 -13.19 -10.63
C GLU A 275 -15.36 -13.15 -9.26
N ASN A 276 -16.68 -12.90 -9.20
CA ASN A 276 -17.51 -12.94 -7.99
C ASN A 276 -16.95 -12.13 -6.80
N PHE A 277 -16.19 -11.06 -7.09
CA PHE A 277 -15.54 -10.24 -6.10
C PHE A 277 -15.70 -8.76 -6.41
N ALA A 278 -16.60 -8.10 -5.70
CA ALA A 278 -16.88 -6.68 -5.84
C ALA A 278 -16.35 -5.90 -4.65
N VAL A 279 -15.70 -4.78 -4.93
CA VAL A 279 -15.03 -3.94 -3.92
C VAL A 279 -15.38 -2.46 -4.12
N ASN A 280 -15.18 -1.68 -3.06
CA ASN A 280 -15.27 -0.22 -3.13
C ASN A 280 -14.16 0.34 -4.06
N PRO A 281 -14.43 1.40 -4.82
CA PRO A 281 -13.41 2.08 -5.63
C PRO A 281 -12.41 2.85 -4.75
N CYS A 282 -11.63 2.11 -4.00
CA CYS A 282 -10.59 2.60 -3.09
C CYS A 282 -9.26 1.93 -3.40
N ASN A 283 -8.15 2.58 -3.03
CA ASN A 283 -6.85 1.93 -3.07
C ASN A 283 -6.86 0.67 -2.18
N ALA A 284 -6.07 -0.31 -2.56
CA ALA A 284 -5.99 -1.62 -1.91
C ALA A 284 -4.56 -2.13 -2.06
N ASP A 285 -4.21 -3.22 -1.41
CA ASP A 285 -2.89 -3.81 -1.59
C ASP A 285 -2.96 -5.33 -1.73
N VAL A 286 -1.99 -5.88 -2.45
CA VAL A 286 -1.78 -7.33 -2.62
C VAL A 286 -0.42 -7.74 -2.06
N LEU A 287 -0.39 -8.88 -1.38
CA LEU A 287 0.81 -9.47 -0.80
C LEU A 287 0.85 -10.97 -1.10
N ALA A 288 1.90 -11.45 -1.74
CA ALA A 288 2.12 -12.88 -1.92
C ALA A 288 2.77 -13.49 -0.67
N LEU A 289 2.20 -14.58 -0.18
CA LEU A 289 2.80 -15.40 0.86
C LEU A 289 3.76 -16.44 0.26
N PRO A 290 4.72 -16.99 1.05
CA PRO A 290 5.69 -17.96 0.53
C PRO A 290 5.08 -19.27 -0.03
N ASP A 291 3.85 -19.60 0.37
CA ASP A 291 3.10 -20.76 -0.14
C ASP A 291 2.32 -20.47 -1.43
N GLY A 292 2.43 -19.25 -1.96
CA GLY A 292 1.74 -18.80 -3.16
C GLY A 292 0.34 -18.25 -2.93
N THR A 293 -0.17 -18.29 -1.71
CA THR A 293 -1.42 -17.61 -1.37
C THR A 293 -1.25 -16.10 -1.55
N LEU A 294 -2.14 -15.47 -2.31
CA LEU A 294 -2.23 -14.01 -2.36
C LEU A 294 -3.17 -13.52 -1.26
N LEU A 295 -2.72 -12.54 -0.50
CA LEU A 295 -3.56 -11.76 0.41
C LEU A 295 -3.93 -10.43 -0.26
N PHE A 296 -5.14 -9.96 -0.03
CA PHE A 296 -5.64 -8.71 -0.57
C PHE A 296 -6.35 -7.91 0.52
N SER A 297 -5.85 -6.69 0.80
CA SER A 297 -6.51 -5.76 1.72
C SER A 297 -7.36 -4.78 0.94
N TYR A 298 -8.65 -4.65 1.30
CA TYR A 298 -9.60 -3.85 0.54
C TYR A 298 -10.75 -3.33 1.39
N ILE A 299 -11.45 -2.32 0.88
CA ILE A 299 -12.66 -1.77 1.49
C ILE A 299 -13.88 -2.52 0.97
N LYS A 300 -14.63 -3.15 1.89
CA LYS A 300 -15.74 -4.03 1.56
C LYS A 300 -17.06 -3.28 1.32
N GLU A 301 -17.32 -2.22 2.07
CA GLU A 301 -18.59 -1.48 2.00
C GLU A 301 -18.75 -0.77 0.64
N GLU A 302 -19.91 -0.93 0.02
CA GLU A 302 -20.19 -0.37 -1.31
C GLU A 302 -20.18 1.15 -1.34
N LYS A 303 -20.94 1.78 -0.44
CA LYS A 303 -21.29 3.21 -0.53
C LYS A 303 -20.36 4.13 0.23
N LYS A 304 -19.51 3.61 1.08
CA LYS A 304 -18.60 4.38 1.92
C LYS A 304 -17.28 3.65 2.12
N ARG A 305 -16.24 4.40 2.44
CA ARG A 305 -14.94 3.82 2.81
C ARG A 305 -15.00 3.28 4.24
N ALA A 306 -15.42 2.01 4.38
CA ALA A 306 -15.51 1.29 5.64
C ALA A 306 -15.35 -0.22 5.44
N GLY A 307 -15.08 -0.95 6.52
CA GLY A 307 -14.96 -2.39 6.49
C GLY A 307 -13.69 -2.87 5.81
N LEU A 308 -12.51 -2.39 6.28
CA LEU A 308 -11.22 -2.90 5.80
C LEU A 308 -11.13 -4.39 6.08
N THR A 309 -11.09 -5.17 5.02
CA THR A 309 -11.13 -6.64 5.05
C THR A 309 -9.90 -7.21 4.36
N LEU A 310 -9.42 -8.34 4.85
CA LEU A 310 -8.41 -9.17 4.23
C LEU A 310 -9.09 -10.33 3.53
N ALA A 311 -8.84 -10.50 2.25
CA ALA A 311 -9.24 -11.66 1.47
C ALA A 311 -8.02 -12.47 1.03
N ALA A 312 -8.23 -13.73 0.68
CA ALA A 312 -7.19 -14.63 0.18
C ALA A 312 -7.60 -15.24 -1.16
N SER A 313 -6.62 -15.47 -2.02
CA SER A 313 -6.74 -16.20 -3.28
C SER A 313 -5.69 -17.30 -3.36
N ARG A 314 -6.09 -18.47 -3.91
CA ARG A 314 -5.21 -19.62 -4.19
C ARG A 314 -5.17 -20.01 -5.66
N ASP A 315 -5.79 -19.21 -6.50
CA ASP A 315 -5.91 -19.42 -7.95
C ASP A 315 -5.33 -18.25 -8.77
N ASN A 316 -4.26 -17.66 -8.23
CA ASN A 316 -3.53 -16.55 -8.87
C ASN A 316 -4.42 -15.28 -9.04
N GLY A 317 -5.23 -14.99 -8.03
CA GLY A 317 -6.02 -13.76 -7.98
C GLY A 317 -7.32 -13.77 -8.79
N ARG A 318 -7.76 -14.92 -9.30
CA ARG A 318 -9.02 -15.04 -10.06
C ARG A 318 -10.23 -14.95 -9.14
N THR A 319 -10.22 -15.74 -8.07
CA THR A 319 -11.26 -15.72 -7.04
C THR A 319 -10.69 -15.38 -5.67
N TRP A 320 -11.52 -14.78 -4.82
CA TRP A 320 -11.14 -14.30 -3.51
C TRP A 320 -12.15 -14.71 -2.43
N THR A 321 -11.65 -15.07 -1.27
CA THR A 321 -12.46 -15.40 -0.10
C THR A 321 -12.06 -14.50 1.06
N ASP A 322 -13.03 -13.85 1.72
CA ASP A 322 -12.78 -13.03 2.91
C ASP A 322 -12.31 -13.92 4.07
N ILE A 323 -11.19 -13.53 4.68
CA ILE A 323 -10.59 -14.28 5.78
C ILE A 323 -10.61 -13.53 7.11
N LEU A 324 -10.57 -12.18 7.08
CA LEU A 324 -10.45 -11.40 8.30
C LEU A 324 -10.92 -9.95 8.10
N THR A 325 -11.75 -9.44 9.00
CA THR A 325 -12.01 -8.00 9.09
C THR A 325 -10.94 -7.37 9.97
N VAL A 326 -10.19 -6.41 9.40
CA VAL A 326 -9.12 -5.68 10.09
C VAL A 326 -9.70 -4.49 10.85
N GLN A 327 -10.53 -3.68 10.18
CA GLN A 327 -11.23 -2.53 10.76
C GLN A 327 -12.69 -2.51 10.26
N PRO A 328 -13.66 -2.75 11.14
CA PRO A 328 -15.08 -2.79 10.73
C PRO A 328 -15.70 -1.42 10.48
N GLY A 329 -15.13 -0.37 11.07
CA GLY A 329 -15.58 1.02 10.94
C GLY A 329 -15.05 1.72 9.69
N ALA A 330 -15.06 3.06 9.72
CA ALA A 330 -14.49 3.89 8.67
C ALA A 330 -13.00 3.57 8.48
N ALA A 331 -12.63 3.24 7.25
CA ALA A 331 -11.25 2.96 6.86
C ALA A 331 -11.09 3.20 5.36
N ALA A 332 -9.85 3.44 4.90
CA ALA A 332 -9.63 3.72 3.50
C ALA A 332 -8.35 3.01 2.97
N TYR A 333 -7.36 3.74 2.52
CA TYR A 333 -6.14 3.21 1.91
C TYR A 333 -5.37 2.28 2.85
N SER A 334 -4.76 1.25 2.28
CA SER A 334 -3.95 0.29 3.04
C SER A 334 -2.76 -0.22 2.23
N THR A 335 -1.71 -0.62 2.94
CA THR A 335 -0.54 -1.31 2.38
C THR A 335 -0.05 -2.40 3.33
N MET A 336 0.57 -3.46 2.80
CA MET A 336 0.96 -4.65 3.56
C MET A 336 2.43 -5.01 3.35
N VAL A 337 3.05 -5.57 4.38
CA VAL A 337 4.37 -6.22 4.31
C VAL A 337 4.34 -7.57 5.01
N LEU A 338 5.17 -8.50 4.55
CA LEU A 338 5.44 -9.75 5.26
C LEU A 338 6.63 -9.54 6.21
N LEU A 339 6.38 -9.61 7.51
CA LEU A 339 7.41 -9.45 8.53
C LEU A 339 8.35 -10.67 8.57
N LYS A 340 9.59 -10.49 9.04
CA LYS A 340 10.61 -11.56 9.12
C LYS A 340 10.15 -12.82 9.88
N ASN A 341 9.25 -12.67 10.85
CA ASN A 341 8.67 -13.78 11.61
C ASN A 341 7.49 -14.47 10.91
N GLY A 342 7.11 -13.99 9.71
CA GLY A 342 5.99 -14.47 8.91
C GLY A 342 4.62 -13.92 9.32
N ASP A 343 4.54 -12.98 10.25
CA ASP A 343 3.32 -12.19 10.49
C ASP A 343 3.10 -11.20 9.34
N VAL A 344 1.88 -10.73 9.15
CA VAL A 344 1.57 -9.68 8.19
C VAL A 344 1.40 -8.36 8.92
N GLY A 345 2.16 -7.36 8.51
CA GLY A 345 1.95 -5.97 8.91
C GLY A 345 1.02 -5.28 7.89
N ILE A 346 0.01 -4.60 8.36
CA ILE A 346 -0.86 -3.76 7.54
C ILE A 346 -0.87 -2.34 8.10
N LEU A 347 -0.57 -1.36 7.26
CA LEU A 347 -0.66 0.07 7.57
C LEU A 347 -1.84 0.64 6.81
N TYR A 348 -2.76 1.33 7.50
CA TYR A 348 -4.01 1.78 6.88
C TYR A 348 -4.55 3.07 7.48
N GLU A 349 -5.42 3.72 6.74
CA GLU A 349 -6.21 4.87 7.16
C GLU A 349 -7.40 4.41 8.03
N ASP A 350 -7.43 4.82 9.29
CA ASP A 350 -8.50 4.53 10.26
C ASP A 350 -9.29 5.82 10.56
N GLY A 351 -10.50 5.93 10.03
CA GLY A 351 -11.39 7.06 10.27
C GLY A 351 -12.35 6.85 11.45
N SER A 352 -12.22 5.79 12.21
CA SER A 352 -13.20 5.43 13.26
C SER A 352 -13.26 6.44 14.42
N ARG A 353 -12.20 7.23 14.62
CA ARG A 353 -12.09 8.24 15.69
C ARG A 353 -12.07 9.68 15.19
N SER A 354 -12.09 9.89 13.87
CA SER A 354 -12.05 11.24 13.31
C SER A 354 -13.35 11.97 13.49
N ALA A 355 -13.27 13.23 13.93
CA ALA A 355 -14.39 14.16 13.97
C ALA A 355 -14.60 14.89 12.62
N ASP A 356 -13.53 15.01 11.81
CA ASP A 356 -13.49 15.84 10.60
C ASP A 356 -13.37 15.01 9.30
N ASN A 357 -13.78 13.73 9.34
CA ASN A 357 -13.62 12.78 8.23
C ASN A 357 -12.16 12.54 7.81
N GLY A 358 -11.20 12.84 8.69
CA GLY A 358 -9.80 12.52 8.54
C GLY A 358 -9.48 11.08 8.93
N TYR A 359 -8.21 10.79 9.13
CA TYR A 359 -7.75 9.45 9.46
C TYR A 359 -6.56 9.50 10.43
N ASP A 360 -6.58 8.60 11.42
CA ASP A 360 -5.34 8.11 12.01
C ASP A 360 -4.68 7.13 11.03
N ILE A 361 -3.37 7.10 10.99
CA ILE A 361 -2.64 6.04 10.30
C ILE A 361 -2.25 4.98 11.32
N VAL A 362 -2.84 3.80 11.16
CA VAL A 362 -2.74 2.69 12.11
C VAL A 362 -1.94 1.55 11.50
N PHE A 363 -0.98 1.03 12.24
CA PHE A 363 -0.31 -0.23 11.93
C PHE A 363 -0.96 -1.36 12.74
N THR A 364 -1.32 -2.44 12.07
CA THR A 364 -1.82 -3.66 12.72
C THR A 364 -0.94 -4.84 12.33
N ARG A 365 -0.41 -5.55 13.34
CA ARG A 365 0.27 -6.82 13.17
C ARG A 365 -0.73 -7.96 13.26
N ILE A 366 -0.79 -8.77 12.20
CA ILE A 366 -1.65 -9.93 12.09
C ILE A 366 -0.79 -11.19 12.20
N PRO A 367 -0.90 -11.97 13.29
CA PRO A 367 -0.10 -13.16 13.48
C PRO A 367 -0.30 -14.19 12.37
N ARG A 368 0.79 -14.78 11.85
CA ARG A 368 0.73 -15.83 10.81
C ARG A 368 -0.17 -17.01 11.20
N ARG A 369 -0.25 -17.32 12.50
CA ARG A 369 -1.12 -18.40 13.02
C ARG A 369 -2.59 -18.06 12.82
N LEU A 370 -2.97 -16.79 12.97
CA LEU A 370 -4.33 -16.33 12.73
C LEU A 370 -4.68 -16.47 11.24
N ILE A 371 -3.81 -16.00 10.34
CA ILE A 371 -4.00 -16.12 8.89
C ILE A 371 -4.13 -17.60 8.49
N ARG A 372 -3.20 -18.45 8.92
CA ARG A 372 -3.24 -19.89 8.61
C ARG A 372 -4.53 -20.55 9.07
N ARG A 373 -5.01 -20.20 10.26
CA ARG A 373 -6.28 -20.72 10.78
C ARG A 373 -7.45 -20.33 9.89
N GLN A 374 -7.52 -19.08 9.46
CA GLN A 374 -8.57 -18.61 8.57
C GLN A 374 -8.52 -19.31 7.19
N LEU A 375 -7.33 -19.53 6.67
CA LEU A 375 -7.10 -20.22 5.39
C LEU A 375 -7.50 -21.71 5.40
N LEU A 376 -7.71 -22.34 6.56
CA LEU A 376 -8.22 -23.72 6.65
C LEU A 376 -9.71 -23.81 6.33
N PHE A 377 -10.43 -22.69 6.35
CA PHE A 377 -11.88 -22.62 6.10
C PHE A 377 -12.21 -22.01 4.72
N CYS A 378 -11.19 -21.77 3.88
CA CYS A 378 -11.30 -21.20 2.52
C CYS A 378 -11.17 -22.26 1.43
#